data_0a497c56d44bf24f65369e61139f6012
#
_entry.id   0a497c56d44bf24f65369e61139f6012
#
_cell.length_a   1.000
_cell.length_b   1.000
_cell.length_c   1.000
_cell.angle_alpha   90.00
_cell.angle_beta   90.00
_cell.angle_gamma   90.00
#
_symmetry.space_group_name_H-M   'P 1'
#
loop_
_entity.id
_entity.type
_entity.pdbx_description
1 polymer ?
#
loop_
_entity_poly.entity_id
_entity_poly.type
_entity_poly.pdbx_seq_one_letter_code
_entity_poly.pdbx_strand_id
1 'polypeptide(L)'
;TLRGPRGGVILIGKDFDDPQGRTTPKGVVKKMSQILDSSVFPGVQGGPLEHVIAAKAVAFFEALQPEFKEYQKQVIAYAKAMSDEFLKRGYKIVSGGTDNHLMLVDLRGKFEQLTGRIAETQLERAGITVNKNMVPFDTRSPFQTSGIRVGTPAITSRGYVEKDMVEIVGLIDEALTSCAEHVGALSLKKGEVPTAEQQAELDAHTKTLEGIKRRVNQMTAGVPLNKY
;
A
#
# COMPACT_ATOMS: atom_id res chain seq x y z
N THR A 1 4.60 -8.86 -4.55
CA THR A 1 3.71 -9.56 -3.62
C THR A 1 3.35 -10.94 -4.15
N LEU A 2 3.14 -11.91 -3.27
CA LEU A 2 2.79 -13.28 -3.65
C LEU A 2 1.28 -13.50 -3.89
N ARG A 3 0.45 -12.47 -3.67
CA ARG A 3 -1.02 -12.54 -3.80
C ARG A 3 -1.67 -13.67 -2.99
N GLY A 4 -1.06 -14.01 -1.85
CA GLY A 4 -1.53 -15.05 -0.94
C GLY A 4 -2.16 -14.50 0.34
N PRO A 5 -2.56 -15.38 1.27
CA PRO A 5 -3.10 -15.00 2.55
C PRO A 5 -2.04 -14.35 3.43
N ARG A 6 -2.45 -13.58 4.43
CA ARG A 6 -1.53 -13.08 5.44
C ARG A 6 -0.94 -14.22 6.25
N GLY A 7 0.37 -14.17 6.46
CA GLY A 7 1.09 -15.12 7.29
C GLY A 7 2.59 -14.98 7.11
N GLY A 8 3.34 -15.71 7.93
CA GLY A 8 4.79 -15.82 7.85
C GLY A 8 5.20 -17.20 7.34
N VAL A 9 6.45 -17.28 6.91
CA VAL A 9 7.17 -18.53 6.63
C VAL A 9 8.55 -18.38 7.22
N ILE A 10 8.99 -19.38 7.96
CA ILE A 10 10.36 -19.48 8.46
C ILE A 10 11.03 -20.60 7.67
N LEU A 11 12.11 -20.28 6.98
CA LEU A 11 12.87 -21.24 6.18
C LEU A 11 14.24 -21.42 6.82
N ILE A 12 14.66 -22.68 6.96
CA ILE A 12 15.97 -23.06 7.44
C ILE A 12 16.60 -24.04 6.43
N GLY A 13 17.76 -23.69 5.89
CA GLY A 13 18.41 -24.50 4.86
C GLY A 13 19.01 -25.77 5.44
N LYS A 14 20.04 -25.62 6.30
CA LYS A 14 20.68 -26.71 7.03
C LYS A 14 20.50 -26.48 8.50
N ASP A 15 20.00 -27.49 9.21
CA ASP A 15 19.84 -27.41 10.66
C ASP A 15 21.18 -27.38 11.38
N PHE A 16 21.26 -26.63 12.47
CA PHE A 16 22.45 -26.44 13.24
C PHE A 16 22.14 -26.33 14.75
N ASP A 17 23.16 -26.48 15.58
CA ASP A 17 23.00 -26.37 17.02
C ASP A 17 22.67 -24.93 17.43
N ASP A 18 21.83 -24.80 18.46
CA ASP A 18 21.47 -23.50 19.00
C ASP A 18 22.74 -22.69 19.40
N PRO A 19 23.00 -21.52 18.81
CA PRO A 19 24.15 -20.69 19.15
C PRO A 19 24.20 -20.23 20.61
N GLN A 20 23.05 -20.23 21.28
CA GLN A 20 22.92 -19.86 22.70
C GLN A 20 23.15 -21.07 23.63
N GLY A 21 23.38 -22.28 23.07
CA GLY A 21 23.67 -23.48 23.84
C GLY A 21 22.53 -23.99 24.70
N ARG A 22 21.25 -23.64 24.39
CA ARG A 22 20.11 -24.16 25.15
C ARG A 22 20.01 -25.67 25.00
N THR A 23 19.85 -26.37 26.12
CA THR A 23 19.86 -27.84 26.15
C THR A 23 18.44 -28.42 26.38
N THR A 24 18.32 -29.68 26.00
CA THR A 24 17.22 -30.54 26.42
C THR A 24 17.36 -30.92 27.89
N PRO A 25 16.33 -31.48 28.55
CA PRO A 25 16.49 -32.05 29.92
C PRO A 25 17.56 -33.12 30.05
N LYS A 26 17.98 -33.73 28.94
CA LYS A 26 19.05 -34.72 28.89
C LYS A 26 20.45 -34.11 28.65
N GLY A 27 20.57 -32.79 28.69
CA GLY A 27 21.86 -32.08 28.50
C GLY A 27 22.35 -31.98 27.06
N VAL A 28 21.55 -32.38 26.07
CA VAL A 28 21.90 -32.29 24.64
C VAL A 28 21.54 -30.90 24.11
N VAL A 29 22.48 -30.24 23.41
CA VAL A 29 22.21 -28.93 22.77
C VAL A 29 21.07 -29.09 21.76
N LYS A 30 20.08 -28.18 21.85
CA LYS A 30 18.95 -28.17 20.94
C LYS A 30 19.38 -27.75 19.55
N LYS A 31 18.69 -28.29 18.54
CA LYS A 31 18.79 -27.80 17.15
C LYS A 31 18.01 -26.52 17.00
N MET A 32 18.40 -25.67 16.03
CA MET A 32 17.70 -24.43 15.75
C MET A 32 16.26 -24.68 15.30
N SER A 33 16.00 -25.74 14.54
CA SER A 33 14.64 -26.15 14.17
C SER A 33 13.74 -26.36 15.41
N GLN A 34 14.24 -27.05 16.43
CA GLN A 34 13.48 -27.28 17.66
C GLN A 34 13.18 -25.98 18.44
N ILE A 35 14.11 -25.03 18.39
CA ILE A 35 13.91 -23.70 18.98
C ILE A 35 12.84 -22.92 18.24
N LEU A 36 12.92 -22.91 16.90
CA LEU A 36 11.94 -22.21 16.06
C LEU A 36 10.55 -22.83 16.19
N ASP A 37 10.44 -24.16 16.14
CA ASP A 37 9.17 -24.87 16.30
C ASP A 37 8.52 -24.55 17.65
N SER A 38 9.28 -24.61 18.75
CA SER A 38 8.74 -24.29 20.08
C SER A 38 8.43 -22.81 20.26
N SER A 39 9.11 -21.93 19.56
CA SER A 39 8.80 -20.50 19.58
C SER A 39 7.52 -20.18 18.81
N VAL A 40 7.24 -20.91 17.73
CA VAL A 40 5.98 -20.80 16.99
C VAL A 40 4.86 -21.45 17.79
N PHE A 41 5.00 -22.72 18.12
CA PHE A 41 4.01 -23.47 18.90
C PHE A 41 4.68 -24.25 20.03
N PRO A 42 4.30 -24.07 21.29
CA PRO A 42 3.18 -23.25 21.76
C PRO A 42 3.53 -21.79 22.08
N GLY A 43 4.70 -21.28 21.63
CA GLY A 43 5.23 -19.99 22.05
C GLY A 43 4.29 -18.81 21.74
N VAL A 44 3.95 -18.60 20.48
CA VAL A 44 3.10 -17.46 20.02
C VAL A 44 1.86 -17.88 19.26
N GLN A 45 1.78 -19.13 18.79
CA GLN A 45 0.65 -19.67 18.02
C GLN A 45 -0.06 -20.77 18.80
N GLY A 46 -1.32 -21.05 18.41
CA GLY A 46 -2.10 -22.19 18.84
C GLY A 46 -2.30 -23.19 17.71
N GLY A 47 -3.50 -23.77 17.61
CA GLY A 47 -3.84 -24.68 16.53
C GLY A 47 -3.64 -24.04 15.15
N PRO A 48 -3.11 -24.79 14.18
CA PRO A 48 -2.79 -24.24 12.86
C PRO A 48 -4.06 -23.87 12.09
N LEU A 49 -4.02 -22.75 11.39
CA LEU A 49 -5.09 -22.32 10.47
C LEU A 49 -4.88 -23.02 9.13
N GLU A 50 -5.38 -24.23 8.99
CA GLU A 50 -5.13 -25.09 7.83
C GLU A 50 -5.61 -24.49 6.51
N HIS A 51 -6.72 -23.72 6.52
CA HIS A 51 -7.19 -22.98 5.36
C HIS A 51 -6.17 -21.91 4.90
N VAL A 52 -5.46 -21.26 5.83
CA VAL A 52 -4.37 -20.32 5.51
C VAL A 52 -3.17 -21.08 4.94
N ILE A 53 -2.85 -22.26 5.49
CA ILE A 53 -1.74 -23.09 5.00
C ILE A 53 -2.04 -23.57 3.57
N ALA A 54 -3.24 -24.06 3.32
CA ALA A 54 -3.69 -24.46 1.99
C ALA A 54 -3.64 -23.29 0.98
N ALA A 55 -4.13 -22.11 1.40
CA ALA A 55 -4.06 -20.91 0.56
C ALA A 55 -2.62 -20.46 0.27
N LYS A 56 -1.67 -20.64 1.20
CA LYS A 56 -0.24 -20.40 0.96
C LYS A 56 0.31 -21.39 -0.09
N ALA A 57 -0.08 -22.67 -0.01
CA ALA A 57 0.36 -23.67 -0.98
C ALA A 57 -0.08 -23.30 -2.41
N VAL A 58 -1.33 -22.84 -2.57
CA VAL A 58 -1.82 -22.33 -3.87
C VAL A 58 -1.04 -21.12 -4.33
N ALA A 59 -0.83 -20.14 -3.44
CA ALA A 59 -0.08 -18.92 -3.78
C ALA A 59 1.37 -19.23 -4.18
N PHE A 60 2.04 -20.17 -3.52
CA PHE A 60 3.39 -20.59 -3.87
C PHE A 60 3.44 -21.37 -5.19
N PHE A 61 2.44 -22.22 -5.43
CA PHE A 61 2.30 -22.92 -6.71
C PHE A 61 2.15 -21.91 -7.86
N GLU A 62 1.25 -20.93 -7.73
CA GLU A 62 1.11 -19.86 -8.73
C GLU A 62 2.41 -19.08 -8.92
N ALA A 63 3.14 -18.75 -7.82
CA ALA A 63 4.39 -18.01 -7.89
C ALA A 63 5.53 -18.75 -8.60
N LEU A 64 5.45 -20.08 -8.69
CA LEU A 64 6.40 -20.89 -9.43
C LEU A 64 6.12 -20.93 -10.95
N GLN A 65 4.95 -20.46 -11.41
CA GLN A 65 4.60 -20.49 -12.82
C GLN A 65 5.30 -19.38 -13.60
N PRO A 66 5.63 -19.60 -14.89
CA PRO A 66 6.25 -18.59 -15.75
C PRO A 66 5.45 -17.28 -15.84
N GLU A 67 4.13 -17.36 -15.86
CA GLU A 67 3.21 -16.23 -15.93
C GLU A 67 3.34 -15.30 -14.73
N PHE A 68 3.68 -15.82 -13.56
CA PHE A 68 3.93 -15.01 -12.38
C PHE A 68 5.20 -14.14 -12.52
N LYS A 69 6.21 -14.64 -13.20
CA LYS A 69 7.41 -13.86 -13.51
C LYS A 69 7.09 -12.68 -14.43
N GLU A 70 6.27 -12.89 -15.46
CA GLU A 70 5.83 -11.80 -16.34
C GLU A 70 4.95 -10.80 -15.59
N TYR A 71 4.04 -11.29 -14.73
CA TYR A 71 3.26 -10.44 -13.83
C TYR A 71 4.16 -9.53 -12.96
N GLN A 72 5.23 -10.07 -12.36
CA GLN A 72 6.13 -9.28 -11.51
C GLN A 72 6.94 -8.24 -12.31
N LYS A 73 7.36 -8.55 -13.52
CA LYS A 73 7.99 -7.57 -14.41
C LYS A 73 7.03 -6.41 -14.70
N GLN A 74 5.77 -6.72 -14.95
CA GLN A 74 4.75 -5.73 -15.23
C GLN A 74 4.44 -4.87 -14.01
N VAL A 75 4.40 -5.47 -12.81
CA VAL A 75 4.23 -4.73 -11.54
C VAL A 75 5.32 -3.66 -11.38
N ILE A 76 6.58 -4.01 -11.65
CA ILE A 76 7.72 -3.09 -11.54
C ILE A 76 7.66 -2.01 -12.64
N ALA A 77 7.35 -2.39 -13.87
CA ALA A 77 7.22 -1.46 -14.98
C ALA A 77 6.14 -0.39 -14.72
N TYR A 78 4.99 -0.80 -14.20
CA TYR A 78 3.91 0.12 -13.83
C TYR A 78 4.29 1.01 -12.65
N ALA A 79 4.97 0.48 -11.63
CA ALA A 79 5.45 1.27 -10.51
C ALA A 79 6.42 2.35 -10.99
N LYS A 80 7.32 2.02 -11.91
CA LYS A 80 8.23 2.97 -12.52
C LYS A 80 7.47 4.03 -13.32
N ALA A 81 6.53 3.65 -14.18
CA ALA A 81 5.74 4.58 -14.98
C ALA A 81 4.94 5.55 -14.10
N MET A 82 4.31 5.06 -13.01
CA MET A 82 3.62 5.91 -12.05
C MET A 82 4.57 6.87 -11.33
N SER A 83 5.74 6.37 -10.90
CA SER A 83 6.75 7.19 -10.23
C SER A 83 7.25 8.31 -11.15
N ASP A 84 7.58 7.99 -12.41
CA ASP A 84 8.02 8.96 -13.40
C ASP A 84 6.94 10.04 -13.67
N GLU A 85 5.66 9.63 -13.71
CA GLU A 85 4.55 10.58 -13.90
C GLU A 85 4.32 11.46 -12.66
N PHE A 86 4.44 10.94 -11.45
CA PHE A 86 4.41 11.76 -10.22
C PHE A 86 5.54 12.80 -10.20
N LEU A 87 6.77 12.40 -10.58
CA LEU A 87 7.91 13.30 -10.67
C LEU A 87 7.67 14.43 -11.69
N LYS A 88 7.13 14.11 -12.88
CA LYS A 88 6.74 15.10 -13.91
C LYS A 88 5.73 16.11 -13.39
N ARG A 89 4.83 15.70 -12.50
CA ARG A 89 3.81 16.56 -11.88
C ARG A 89 4.33 17.32 -10.65
N GLY A 90 5.63 17.25 -10.39
CA GLY A 90 6.28 18.01 -9.32
C GLY A 90 6.16 17.40 -7.93
N TYR A 91 5.78 16.12 -7.83
CA TYR A 91 5.84 15.41 -6.54
C TYR A 91 7.26 14.95 -6.24
N LYS A 92 7.56 14.82 -4.96
CA LYS A 92 8.79 14.20 -4.48
C LYS A 92 8.52 12.73 -4.15
N ILE A 93 9.23 11.84 -4.84
CA ILE A 93 9.25 10.42 -4.51
C ILE A 93 10.44 10.15 -3.58
N VAL A 94 10.21 9.48 -2.47
CA VAL A 94 11.29 9.04 -1.57
C VAL A 94 12.26 8.17 -2.36
N SER A 95 13.56 8.39 -2.18
CA SER A 95 14.65 7.78 -2.96
C SER A 95 14.70 8.17 -4.44
N GLY A 96 13.92 9.17 -4.87
CA GLY A 96 13.93 9.67 -6.25
C GLY A 96 13.23 8.76 -7.27
N GLY A 97 12.58 7.70 -6.84
CA GLY A 97 11.91 6.74 -7.71
C GLY A 97 11.58 5.43 -7.01
N THR A 98 11.37 4.37 -7.80
CA THR A 98 11.14 3.01 -7.28
C THR A 98 11.72 1.94 -8.20
N ASP A 99 12.21 0.87 -7.61
CA ASP A 99 12.67 -0.36 -8.26
C ASP A 99 11.85 -1.60 -7.83
N ASN A 100 10.75 -1.38 -7.11
CA ASN A 100 9.87 -2.44 -6.62
C ASN A 100 8.39 -2.13 -6.93
N HIS A 101 7.47 -2.72 -6.19
CA HIS A 101 6.03 -2.67 -6.44
C HIS A 101 5.31 -1.45 -5.85
N LEU A 102 5.99 -0.59 -5.12
CA LEU A 102 5.39 0.56 -4.42
C LEU A 102 6.31 1.77 -4.43
N MET A 103 5.74 2.93 -4.12
CA MET A 103 6.46 4.17 -3.91
C MET A 103 5.87 4.95 -2.73
N LEU A 104 6.72 5.76 -2.09
CA LEU A 104 6.30 6.75 -1.10
C LEU A 104 6.33 8.13 -1.74
N VAL A 105 5.17 8.76 -1.80
CA VAL A 105 4.99 10.12 -2.30
C VAL A 105 5.04 11.08 -1.12
N ASP A 106 6.05 11.93 -1.06
CA ASP A 106 6.17 13.01 -0.07
C ASP A 106 5.37 14.22 -0.55
N LEU A 107 4.27 14.53 0.15
CA LEU A 107 3.36 15.60 -0.23
C LEU A 107 3.91 17.00 0.06
N ARG A 108 4.86 17.13 0.99
CA ARG A 108 5.40 18.41 1.45
C ARG A 108 6.03 19.25 0.34
N GLY A 109 6.62 18.58 -0.66
CA GLY A 109 7.30 19.27 -1.77
C GLY A 109 6.35 20.03 -2.69
N LYS A 110 5.09 19.60 -2.80
CA LYS A 110 4.07 20.21 -3.67
C LYS A 110 2.95 20.88 -2.87
N PHE A 111 2.57 20.30 -1.74
CA PHE A 111 1.44 20.73 -0.92
C PHE A 111 1.85 20.74 0.56
N GLU A 112 2.49 21.80 1.01
CA GLU A 112 3.08 21.87 2.36
C GLU A 112 2.06 21.63 3.48
N GLN A 113 0.84 22.12 3.33
CA GLN A 113 -0.23 22.01 4.34
C GLN A 113 -0.96 20.67 4.31
N LEU A 114 -0.92 19.94 3.18
CA LEU A 114 -1.67 18.72 3.00
C LEU A 114 -1.05 17.57 3.82
N THR A 115 -1.87 16.92 4.65
CA THR A 115 -1.44 15.75 5.41
C THR A 115 -1.76 14.45 4.67
N GLY A 116 -0.98 13.39 4.94
CA GLY A 116 -1.27 12.06 4.42
C GLY A 116 -2.66 11.56 4.83
N ARG A 117 -3.12 11.93 6.04
CA ARG A 117 -4.47 11.60 6.53
C ARG A 117 -5.57 12.20 5.67
N ILE A 118 -5.48 13.50 5.36
CA ILE A 118 -6.46 14.16 4.49
C ILE A 118 -6.40 13.51 3.10
N ALA A 119 -5.21 13.33 2.53
CA ALA A 119 -5.01 12.71 1.23
C ALA A 119 -5.63 11.31 1.16
N GLU A 120 -5.33 10.42 2.12
CA GLU A 120 -5.91 9.07 2.21
C GLU A 120 -7.45 9.11 2.23
N THR A 121 -8.02 9.93 3.13
CA THR A 121 -9.46 10.01 3.32
C THR A 121 -10.19 10.54 2.07
N GLN A 122 -9.65 11.56 1.42
CA GLN A 122 -10.31 12.16 0.27
C GLN A 122 -10.12 11.33 -1.01
N LEU A 123 -8.96 10.69 -1.20
CA LEU A 123 -8.75 9.74 -2.28
C LEU A 123 -9.68 8.54 -2.16
N GLU A 124 -9.91 8.01 -0.95
CA GLU A 124 -10.88 6.94 -0.72
C GLU A 124 -12.30 7.36 -1.13
N ARG A 125 -12.73 8.60 -0.82
CA ARG A 125 -14.01 9.15 -1.29
C ARG A 125 -14.10 9.20 -2.81
N ALA A 126 -13.00 9.48 -3.48
CA ALA A 126 -12.88 9.44 -4.94
C ALA A 126 -12.79 8.01 -5.53
N GLY A 127 -12.81 6.97 -4.70
CA GLY A 127 -12.69 5.57 -5.13
C GLY A 127 -11.25 5.11 -5.38
N ILE A 128 -10.26 5.84 -4.87
CA ILE A 128 -8.82 5.54 -5.02
C ILE A 128 -8.25 5.17 -3.66
N THR A 129 -7.86 3.91 -3.47
CA THR A 129 -7.32 3.40 -2.21
C THR A 129 -5.81 3.58 -2.16
N VAL A 130 -5.35 4.33 -1.17
CA VAL A 130 -3.94 4.51 -0.81
C VAL A 130 -3.79 4.36 0.70
N ASN A 131 -2.54 4.37 1.20
CA ASN A 131 -2.29 4.45 2.64
C ASN A 131 -1.54 5.75 2.96
N LYS A 132 -1.98 6.47 4.01
CA LYS A 132 -1.11 7.50 4.61
C LYS A 132 0.17 6.85 5.12
N ASN A 133 1.30 7.51 4.96
CA ASN A 133 2.58 6.98 5.35
C ASN A 133 3.51 8.09 5.83
N MET A 134 4.25 7.81 6.90
CA MET A 134 5.36 8.68 7.28
C MET A 134 6.43 8.64 6.19
N VAL A 135 7.07 9.77 5.98
CA VAL A 135 8.22 9.90 5.10
C VAL A 135 9.50 10.08 5.93
N PRO A 136 10.69 9.87 5.37
CA PRO A 136 11.92 10.11 6.10
C PRO A 136 11.97 11.52 6.70
N PHE A 137 12.38 11.61 7.98
CA PHE A 137 12.42 12.86 8.75
C PHE A 137 11.06 13.57 8.83
N ASP A 138 9.99 12.81 8.92
CA ASP A 138 8.64 13.36 9.08
C ASP A 138 8.49 14.00 10.45
N THR A 139 8.05 15.26 10.47
CA THR A 139 7.81 16.02 11.70
C THR A 139 6.36 15.91 12.19
N ARG A 140 5.48 15.35 11.37
CA ARG A 140 4.07 15.10 11.73
C ARG A 140 3.93 13.80 12.49
N SER A 141 2.88 13.70 13.31
CA SER A 141 2.59 12.47 14.03
C SER A 141 2.22 11.31 13.08
N PRO A 142 2.38 10.03 13.52
CA PRO A 142 1.94 8.87 12.74
C PRO A 142 0.45 8.87 12.37
N PHE A 143 -0.38 9.65 13.09
CA PHE A 143 -1.80 9.80 12.79
C PHE A 143 -2.09 10.76 11.65
N GLN A 144 -1.19 11.71 11.37
CA GLN A 144 -1.31 12.71 10.32
C GLN A 144 -0.47 12.36 9.09
N THR A 145 0.80 12.08 9.29
CA THR A 145 1.83 11.78 8.28
C THR A 145 1.99 12.88 7.22
N SER A 146 3.08 12.83 6.46
CA SER A 146 3.35 13.80 5.38
C SER A 146 3.36 13.17 3.99
N GLY A 147 3.07 11.88 3.88
CA GLY A 147 3.09 11.18 2.61
C GLY A 147 1.97 10.17 2.47
N ILE A 148 1.90 9.62 1.27
CA ILE A 148 1.05 8.50 0.91
C ILE A 148 1.90 7.39 0.28
N ARG A 149 1.46 6.15 0.44
CA ARG A 149 2.05 4.98 -0.22
C ARG A 149 1.12 4.49 -1.32
N VAL A 150 1.68 4.36 -2.51
CA VAL A 150 0.99 3.88 -3.71
C VAL A 150 1.68 2.62 -4.21
N GLY A 151 0.92 1.65 -4.70
CA GLY A 151 1.48 0.40 -5.23
C GLY A 151 0.68 -0.16 -6.39
N THR A 152 1.32 -0.99 -7.20
CA THR A 152 0.79 -1.43 -8.50
C THR A 152 0.26 -2.88 -8.58
N PRO A 153 0.47 -3.78 -7.61
CA PRO A 153 0.04 -5.18 -7.75
C PRO A 153 -1.46 -5.36 -8.06
N ALA A 154 -2.33 -4.58 -7.40
CA ALA A 154 -3.78 -4.71 -7.59
C ALA A 154 -4.21 -4.29 -8.99
N ILE A 155 -3.70 -3.16 -9.50
CA ILE A 155 -4.03 -2.68 -10.85
C ILE A 155 -3.41 -3.58 -11.92
N THR A 156 -2.22 -4.14 -11.69
CA THR A 156 -1.63 -5.14 -12.60
C THR A 156 -2.50 -6.40 -12.67
N SER A 157 -3.00 -6.90 -11.53
CA SER A 157 -3.91 -8.05 -11.50
C SER A 157 -5.23 -7.78 -12.21
N ARG A 158 -5.68 -6.52 -12.26
CA ARG A 158 -6.88 -6.13 -13.01
C ARG A 158 -6.66 -6.09 -14.52
N GLY A 159 -5.41 -6.07 -15.00
CA GLY A 159 -5.05 -6.05 -16.41
C GLY A 159 -4.95 -4.66 -17.01
N TYR A 160 -4.68 -3.62 -16.19
CA TYR A 160 -4.29 -2.29 -16.67
C TYR A 160 -2.94 -2.37 -17.41
N VAL A 161 -2.65 -1.35 -18.21
CA VAL A 161 -1.41 -1.24 -18.99
C VAL A 161 -0.67 0.08 -18.66
N GLU A 162 0.59 0.24 -19.13
CA GLU A 162 1.42 1.40 -18.76
C GLU A 162 0.76 2.76 -19.04
N LYS A 163 0.04 2.91 -20.14
CA LYS A 163 -0.67 4.17 -20.46
C LYS A 163 -1.70 4.56 -19.41
N ASP A 164 -2.32 3.57 -18.76
CA ASP A 164 -3.32 3.81 -17.74
C ASP A 164 -2.71 4.41 -16.48
N MET A 165 -1.40 4.19 -16.26
CA MET A 165 -0.67 4.74 -15.12
C MET A 165 -0.64 6.26 -15.15
N VAL A 166 -0.54 6.87 -16.33
CA VAL A 166 -0.58 8.32 -16.52
C VAL A 166 -1.96 8.88 -16.12
N GLU A 167 -3.03 8.21 -16.53
CA GLU A 167 -4.40 8.60 -16.17
C GLU A 167 -4.67 8.43 -14.68
N ILE A 168 -4.27 7.30 -14.07
CA ILE A 168 -4.40 7.04 -12.63
C ILE A 168 -3.68 8.12 -11.82
N VAL A 169 -2.43 8.45 -12.16
CA VAL A 169 -1.69 9.52 -11.49
C VAL A 169 -2.36 10.87 -11.72
N GLY A 170 -2.93 11.11 -12.89
CA GLY A 170 -3.71 12.31 -13.19
C GLY A 170 -4.91 12.48 -12.28
N LEU A 171 -5.67 11.41 -12.04
CA LEU A 171 -6.81 11.42 -11.12
C LEU A 171 -6.39 11.63 -9.66
N ILE A 172 -5.28 11.04 -9.25
CA ILE A 172 -4.70 11.26 -7.92
C ILE A 172 -4.27 12.73 -7.77
N ASP A 173 -3.58 13.28 -8.75
CA ASP A 173 -3.10 14.66 -8.73
C ASP A 173 -4.26 15.67 -8.68
N GLU A 174 -5.31 15.47 -9.46
CA GLU A 174 -6.52 16.30 -9.46
C GLU A 174 -7.21 16.29 -8.08
N ALA A 175 -7.34 15.11 -7.46
CA ALA A 175 -7.91 14.99 -6.13
C ALA A 175 -7.03 15.67 -5.05
N LEU A 176 -5.71 15.47 -5.09
CA LEU A 176 -4.78 16.07 -4.13
C LEU A 176 -4.67 17.58 -4.29
N THR A 177 -4.76 18.10 -5.51
CA THR A 177 -4.78 19.54 -5.80
C THR A 177 -6.03 20.16 -5.19
N SER A 178 -7.21 19.57 -5.42
CA SER A 178 -8.45 20.02 -4.78
C SER A 178 -8.39 19.93 -3.25
N CYS A 179 -7.74 18.89 -2.69
CA CYS A 179 -7.52 18.81 -1.24
C CYS A 179 -6.65 19.97 -0.72
N ALA A 180 -5.62 20.35 -1.46
CA ALA A 180 -4.72 21.42 -1.06
C ALA A 180 -5.39 22.81 -1.12
N GLU A 181 -6.21 23.04 -2.14
CA GLU A 181 -7.01 24.26 -2.31
C GLU A 181 -8.02 24.47 -1.18
N HIS A 182 -8.54 23.39 -0.61
CA HIS A 182 -9.58 23.41 0.42
C HIS A 182 -9.10 22.86 1.76
N VAL A 183 -7.78 22.83 2.00
CA VAL A 183 -7.19 22.20 3.18
C VAL A 183 -7.67 22.82 4.49
N GLY A 184 -7.97 24.11 4.51
CA GLY A 184 -8.51 24.81 5.67
C GLY A 184 -9.85 24.21 6.12
N ALA A 185 -10.80 24.09 5.19
CA ALA A 185 -12.12 23.51 5.44
C ALA A 185 -12.03 22.00 5.75
N LEU A 186 -11.12 21.28 5.10
CA LEU A 186 -10.90 19.83 5.33
C LEU A 186 -10.21 19.52 6.67
N SER A 187 -9.62 20.52 7.32
CA SER A 187 -8.90 20.40 8.60
C SER A 187 -9.78 20.67 9.82
N LEU A 188 -11.06 20.99 9.66
CA LEU A 188 -12.01 21.21 10.76
C LEU A 188 -12.03 20.01 11.70
N LYS A 189 -12.08 20.27 12.99
CA LYS A 189 -12.16 19.21 14.01
C LYS A 189 -13.57 18.64 14.05
N LYS A 190 -13.65 17.39 14.53
CA LYS A 190 -14.95 16.74 14.72
C LYS A 190 -15.83 17.55 15.69
N GLY A 191 -16.98 18.00 15.19
CA GLY A 191 -17.95 18.80 15.94
C GLY A 191 -17.84 20.32 15.70
N GLU A 192 -16.82 20.80 14.99
CA GLU A 192 -16.77 22.19 14.52
C GLU A 192 -17.80 22.38 13.39
N VAL A 193 -18.55 23.49 13.48
CA VAL A 193 -19.51 23.86 12.46
C VAL A 193 -18.80 24.74 11.43
N PRO A 194 -18.78 24.37 10.14
CA PRO A 194 -18.15 25.18 9.11
C PRO A 194 -18.86 26.54 8.97
N THR A 195 -18.11 27.57 8.66
CA THR A 195 -18.68 28.85 8.21
C THR A 195 -19.36 28.67 6.84
N ALA A 196 -20.17 29.63 6.42
CA ALA A 196 -20.80 29.57 5.09
C ALA A 196 -19.77 29.46 3.94
N GLU A 197 -18.63 30.14 4.08
CA GLU A 197 -17.52 30.10 3.14
C GLU A 197 -16.87 28.72 3.13
N GLN A 198 -16.53 28.17 4.29
CA GLN A 198 -15.97 26.83 4.42
C GLN A 198 -16.94 25.75 3.90
N GLN A 199 -18.25 25.93 4.10
CA GLN A 199 -19.25 25.01 3.54
C GLN A 199 -19.25 25.04 2.01
N ALA A 200 -19.16 26.23 1.42
CA ALA A 200 -19.05 26.36 -0.03
C ALA A 200 -17.79 25.72 -0.60
N GLU A 201 -16.64 25.85 0.11
CA GLU A 201 -15.40 25.15 -0.22
C GLU A 201 -15.55 23.62 -0.16
N LEU A 202 -16.18 23.08 0.90
CA LEU A 202 -16.44 21.65 1.05
C LEU A 202 -17.36 21.11 -0.05
N ASP A 203 -18.36 21.88 -0.44
CA ASP A 203 -19.30 21.52 -1.52
C ASP A 203 -18.59 21.50 -2.89
N ALA A 204 -17.75 22.50 -3.17
CA ALA A 204 -16.93 22.55 -4.38
C ALA A 204 -15.96 21.35 -4.45
N HIS A 205 -15.24 21.08 -3.36
CA HIS A 205 -14.35 19.92 -3.24
C HIS A 205 -15.12 18.61 -3.45
N THR A 206 -16.28 18.45 -2.81
CA THR A 206 -17.11 17.24 -2.94
C THR A 206 -17.52 17.01 -4.38
N LYS A 207 -17.94 18.06 -5.09
CA LYS A 207 -18.30 17.99 -6.53
C LYS A 207 -17.12 17.53 -7.39
N THR A 208 -15.92 18.01 -7.11
CA THR A 208 -14.69 17.58 -7.79
C THR A 208 -14.44 16.08 -7.56
N LEU A 209 -14.50 15.63 -6.29
CA LEU A 209 -14.30 14.20 -5.98
C LEU A 209 -15.34 13.29 -6.62
N GLU A 210 -16.61 13.72 -6.71
CA GLU A 210 -17.66 12.97 -7.41
C GLU A 210 -17.37 12.85 -8.91
N GLY A 211 -16.83 13.90 -9.51
CA GLY A 211 -16.35 13.88 -10.90
C GLY A 211 -15.25 12.86 -11.12
N ILE A 212 -14.24 12.88 -10.24
CA ILE A 212 -13.14 11.91 -10.25
C ILE A 212 -13.66 10.48 -10.04
N LYS A 213 -14.54 10.28 -9.06
CA LYS A 213 -15.15 8.97 -8.76
C LYS A 213 -15.89 8.37 -9.96
N ARG A 214 -16.62 9.19 -10.72
CA ARG A 214 -17.28 8.72 -11.95
C ARG A 214 -16.25 8.22 -12.98
N ARG A 215 -15.15 8.93 -13.17
CA ARG A 215 -14.05 8.51 -14.06
C ARG A 215 -13.37 7.23 -13.57
N VAL A 216 -13.10 7.11 -12.27
CA VAL A 216 -12.56 5.89 -11.65
C VAL A 216 -13.52 4.71 -11.88
N ASN A 217 -14.82 4.90 -11.68
CA ASN A 217 -15.81 3.86 -11.92
C ASN A 217 -15.86 3.44 -13.40
N GLN A 218 -15.76 4.37 -14.34
CA GLN A 218 -15.66 4.07 -15.76
C GLN A 218 -14.42 3.26 -16.10
N MET A 219 -13.25 3.64 -15.58
CA MET A 219 -12.00 2.91 -15.75
C MET A 219 -12.08 1.48 -15.19
N THR A 220 -12.75 1.31 -14.04
CA THR A 220 -12.80 0.03 -13.34
C THR A 220 -13.89 -0.91 -13.85
N ALA A 221 -14.91 -0.41 -14.53
CA ALA A 221 -16.04 -1.20 -15.01
C ALA A 221 -15.64 -2.32 -16.00
N GLY A 222 -14.63 -2.06 -16.85
CA GLY A 222 -14.12 -3.01 -17.84
C GLY A 222 -13.07 -3.99 -17.32
N VAL A 223 -12.61 -3.82 -16.08
CA VAL A 223 -11.48 -4.58 -15.50
C VAL A 223 -11.81 -5.06 -14.08
N PRO A 224 -12.70 -6.07 -13.93
CA PRO A 224 -13.14 -6.55 -12.63
C PRO A 224 -11.97 -7.12 -11.80
N LEU A 225 -12.11 -7.07 -10.46
CA LEU A 225 -11.11 -7.62 -9.53
C LEU A 225 -10.95 -9.15 -9.67
N ASN A 226 -12.04 -9.84 -9.93
CA ASN A 226 -12.07 -11.29 -10.07
C ASN A 226 -12.38 -11.64 -11.53
N LYS A 227 -11.41 -12.26 -12.19
CA LYS A 227 -11.58 -12.86 -13.54
C LYS A 227 -11.87 -14.36 -13.47
N TYR A 228 -12.12 -14.90 -12.25
CA TYR A 228 -12.33 -16.33 -11.99
C TYR A 228 -13.71 -16.56 -11.39
#